data_a6698d4ab00adea564d5e3f36df63fde
#
_entry.id   a6698d4ab00adea564d5e3f36df63fde
#
_cell.length_a   1.000
_cell.length_b   1.000
_cell.length_c   1.000
_cell.angle_alpha   90.00
_cell.angle_beta   90.00
_cell.angle_gamma   90.00
#
_symmetry.space_group_name_H-M   'P 1'
#
loop_
_entity.id
_entity.type
_entity.pdbx_description
1 polymer ?
#
loop_
_entity_poly.entity_id
_entity_poly.type
_entity_poly.pdbx_seq_one_letter_code
_entity_poly.pdbx_strand_id
1 'polypeptide(L)'
;MPYVNVHGVNLYYEEYGKGPAVILTPGGRVDRNGLRPMAALLSPKCRVILHDRRNCGRSDVVIGGELSEQHLWAEEMAGLLVQIGAAPAYAAGGSAGSRTSLTLAVRHPEVVKGVFIWEVSGGPRSGELMAPGYYGQYIEAAERGGMAAVAETEFFAQRMQDNPSNRERLLSMDVQKFCTVMRRWSATFAAPNPVGDLTEAQLKTITCPVVLFAGNTPDEVHHVSAAENVLRLVPHAEMRPSAWTHAEWDVIGQHDHTFPGIAATNRYSMKATVYAAELLAFIDRVEGSESAQAHATVTQAVGVK
;
A
#
# COMPACT_ATOMS: atom_id res chain seq x y z
N MET A 1 21.30 10.28 1.89
CA MET A 1 20.02 10.93 1.58
C MET A 1 18.96 9.84 1.47
N PRO A 2 17.75 10.06 1.94
CA PRO A 2 16.74 8.99 2.03
C PRO A 2 16.04 8.73 0.68
N TYR A 3 16.80 8.48 -0.36
CA TYR A 3 16.32 8.09 -1.68
C TYR A 3 17.02 6.82 -2.15
N VAL A 4 16.28 5.95 -2.78
CA VAL A 4 16.76 4.78 -3.48
C VAL A 4 16.23 4.78 -4.90
N ASN A 5 17.08 4.46 -5.88
CA ASN A 5 16.65 4.33 -7.26
C ASN A 5 16.24 2.89 -7.54
N VAL A 6 14.98 2.68 -7.85
CA VAL A 6 14.45 1.37 -8.24
C VAL A 6 13.87 1.50 -9.64
N HIS A 7 14.41 0.76 -10.59
CA HIS A 7 13.96 0.74 -11.99
C HIS A 7 13.85 2.15 -12.62
N GLY A 8 14.77 3.06 -12.28
CA GLY A 8 14.79 4.43 -12.78
C GLY A 8 13.88 5.42 -12.06
N VAL A 9 13.22 5.00 -10.99
CA VAL A 9 12.37 5.86 -10.13
C VAL A 9 13.08 6.10 -8.81
N ASN A 10 13.26 7.36 -8.42
CA ASN A 10 13.80 7.70 -7.12
C ASN A 10 12.66 7.69 -6.09
N LEU A 11 12.70 6.71 -5.21
CA LEU A 11 11.74 6.55 -4.13
C LEU A 11 12.28 7.18 -2.86
N TYR A 12 11.47 8.02 -2.23
CA TYR A 12 11.77 8.57 -0.93
C TYR A 12 11.38 7.59 0.17
N TYR A 13 12.28 7.38 1.15
CA TYR A 13 11.98 6.55 2.31
C TYR A 13 12.65 7.07 3.58
N GLU A 14 12.19 6.59 4.71
CA GLU A 14 12.74 6.85 6.04
C GLU A 14 12.78 5.54 6.82
N GLU A 15 13.80 5.41 7.68
CA GLU A 15 13.94 4.23 8.54
C GLU A 15 13.99 4.63 10.01
N TYR A 16 13.37 3.81 10.86
CA TYR A 16 13.31 3.98 12.30
C TYR A 16 13.51 2.65 13.01
N GLY A 17 14.24 2.67 14.13
CA GLY A 17 14.38 1.49 14.99
C GLY A 17 15.28 0.39 14.43
N LYS A 18 15.22 -0.77 15.08
CA LYS A 18 15.96 -2.00 14.74
C LYS A 18 15.09 -3.21 15.11
N GLY A 19 15.37 -4.37 14.49
CA GLY A 19 14.62 -5.60 14.70
C GLY A 19 13.99 -6.12 13.41
N PRO A 20 12.91 -6.91 13.48
CA PRO A 20 12.19 -7.37 12.30
C PRO A 20 11.76 -6.20 11.41
N ALA A 21 12.00 -6.33 10.10
CA ALA A 21 11.70 -5.26 9.16
C ALA A 21 10.18 -5.16 8.89
N VAL A 22 9.65 -3.95 8.95
CA VAL A 22 8.26 -3.63 8.65
C VAL A 22 8.21 -2.50 7.64
N ILE A 23 7.62 -2.70 6.47
CA ILE A 23 7.35 -1.63 5.52
C ILE A 23 5.89 -1.18 5.66
N LEU A 24 5.71 0.12 5.94
CA LEU A 24 4.39 0.73 6.11
C LEU A 24 4.01 1.49 4.84
N THR A 25 2.92 1.06 4.19
CA THR A 25 2.43 1.64 2.94
C THR A 25 1.14 2.42 3.17
N PRO A 26 1.12 3.73 2.87
CA PRO A 26 -0.07 4.57 3.07
C PRO A 26 -1.20 4.23 2.11
N GLY A 27 -2.41 4.71 2.41
CA GLY A 27 -3.57 4.62 1.55
C GLY A 27 -3.52 5.60 0.37
N GLY A 28 -4.55 5.57 -0.47
CA GLY A 28 -4.74 6.51 -1.57
C GLY A 28 -3.47 6.80 -2.38
N ARG A 29 -3.35 8.04 -2.81
CA ARG A 29 -2.12 8.62 -3.40
C ARG A 29 -1.48 9.64 -2.46
N VAL A 30 -1.55 9.38 -1.14
CA VAL A 30 -0.96 10.24 -0.11
C VAL A 30 0.47 9.82 0.21
N ASP A 31 1.18 10.70 0.89
CA ASP A 31 2.51 10.46 1.37
C ASP A 31 2.51 9.59 2.66
N ARG A 32 3.71 9.26 3.13
CA ARG A 32 3.96 8.44 4.32
C ARG A 32 3.59 9.10 5.66
N ASN A 33 3.36 10.43 5.68
CA ASN A 33 3.26 11.21 6.94
C ASN A 33 2.16 10.71 7.88
N GLY A 34 1.03 10.26 7.34
CA GLY A 34 -0.07 9.71 8.14
C GLY A 34 0.27 8.42 8.91
N LEU A 35 1.36 7.74 8.54
CA LEU A 35 1.83 6.52 9.21
C LEU A 35 2.94 6.76 10.24
N ARG A 36 3.43 8.00 10.41
CA ARG A 36 4.46 8.33 11.41
C ARG A 36 4.07 7.98 12.85
N PRO A 37 2.82 8.19 13.32
CA PRO A 37 2.42 7.77 14.66
C PRO A 37 2.54 6.26 14.85
N MET A 38 2.16 5.47 13.85
CA MET A 38 2.32 4.01 13.89
C MET A 38 3.80 3.60 13.86
N ALA A 39 4.61 4.24 13.04
CA ALA A 39 6.05 4.01 12.99
C ALA A 39 6.74 4.29 14.34
N ALA A 40 6.35 5.36 15.02
CA ALA A 40 6.87 5.68 16.36
C ALA A 40 6.55 4.60 17.39
N LEU A 41 5.36 3.99 17.33
CA LEU A 41 4.95 2.91 18.22
C LEU A 41 5.67 1.58 17.92
N LEU A 42 6.02 1.33 16.67
CA LEU A 42 6.68 0.09 16.23
C LEU A 42 8.21 0.16 16.38
N SER A 43 8.81 1.34 16.21
CA SER A 43 10.27 1.51 16.14
C SER A 43 11.07 1.05 17.38
N PRO A 44 10.50 0.97 18.59
CA PRO A 44 11.20 0.38 19.73
C PRO A 44 11.53 -1.12 19.57
N LYS A 45 10.78 -1.84 18.73
CA LYS A 45 10.92 -3.29 18.54
C LYS A 45 11.19 -3.71 17.09
N CYS A 46 10.96 -2.83 16.11
CA CYS A 46 11.04 -3.13 14.68
C CYS A 46 11.93 -2.14 13.94
N ARG A 47 12.52 -2.61 12.83
CA ARG A 47 13.08 -1.73 11.79
C ARG A 47 11.93 -1.30 10.89
N VAL A 48 11.43 -0.09 11.08
CA VAL A 48 10.26 0.43 10.35
C VAL A 48 10.71 1.25 9.16
N ILE A 49 10.21 0.90 7.98
CA ILE A 49 10.42 1.60 6.72
C ILE A 49 9.12 2.34 6.36
N LEU A 50 9.17 3.67 6.33
CA LEU A 50 8.16 4.53 5.75
C LEU A 50 8.60 4.92 4.35
N HIS A 51 7.71 4.84 3.36
CA HIS A 51 8.07 5.21 2.00
C HIS A 51 6.97 5.96 1.27
N ASP A 52 7.37 6.77 0.32
CA ASP A 52 6.48 7.34 -0.69
C ASP A 52 6.57 6.47 -1.95
N ARG A 53 5.44 5.95 -2.43
CA ARG A 53 5.39 5.21 -3.70
C ARG A 53 5.63 6.16 -4.88
N ARG A 54 5.95 5.65 -6.07
CA ARG A 54 5.93 6.50 -7.28
C ARG A 54 4.66 7.32 -7.33
N ASN A 55 4.73 8.50 -7.85
CA ASN A 55 3.63 9.47 -7.96
C ASN A 55 3.09 9.97 -6.61
N CYS A 56 3.73 9.68 -5.48
CA CYS A 56 3.30 10.09 -4.15
C CYS A 56 4.42 10.84 -3.41
N GLY A 57 4.04 11.79 -2.54
CA GLY A 57 4.96 12.51 -1.68
C GLY A 57 6.18 13.07 -2.40
N ARG A 58 7.35 12.72 -1.89
CA ARG A 58 8.66 13.18 -2.40
C ARG A 58 9.25 12.29 -3.50
N SER A 59 8.62 11.16 -3.79
CA SER A 59 9.09 10.27 -4.86
C SER A 59 8.87 10.86 -6.24
N ASP A 60 9.55 10.30 -7.23
CA ASP A 60 9.44 10.74 -8.61
C ASP A 60 8.03 10.52 -9.16
N VAL A 61 7.56 11.48 -9.95
CA VAL A 61 6.36 11.33 -10.80
C VAL A 61 6.78 10.67 -12.10
N VAL A 62 6.30 9.43 -12.31
CA VAL A 62 6.58 8.64 -13.51
C VAL A 62 5.29 7.94 -13.95
N ILE A 63 4.68 8.43 -15.01
CA ILE A 63 3.50 7.85 -15.64
C ILE A 63 3.92 7.06 -16.85
N GLY A 64 4.05 5.74 -16.71
CA GLY A 64 4.60 4.88 -17.76
C GLY A 64 4.72 3.43 -17.34
N GLY A 65 5.31 2.61 -18.21
CA GLY A 65 5.48 1.17 -18.01
C GLY A 65 4.30 0.37 -18.55
N GLU A 66 4.46 -0.95 -18.65
CA GLU A 66 3.43 -1.86 -19.19
C GLU A 66 2.50 -2.41 -18.09
N LEU A 67 2.95 -2.40 -16.85
CA LEU A 67 2.18 -2.89 -15.70
C LEU A 67 1.15 -1.85 -15.23
N SER A 68 0.19 -2.28 -14.43
CA SER A 68 -0.68 -1.38 -13.68
C SER A 68 0.10 -0.56 -12.67
N GLU A 69 -0.43 0.58 -12.26
CA GLU A 69 0.22 1.41 -11.25
C GLU A 69 0.47 0.63 -9.95
N GLN A 70 -0.46 -0.23 -9.57
CA GLN A 70 -0.40 -1.04 -8.37
C GLN A 70 0.68 -2.13 -8.43
N HIS A 71 0.82 -2.78 -9.59
CA HIS A 71 1.93 -3.71 -9.82
C HIS A 71 3.27 -2.98 -9.79
N LEU A 72 3.37 -1.80 -10.40
CA LEU A 72 4.59 -0.98 -10.35
C LEU A 72 4.97 -0.59 -8.91
N TRP A 73 4.00 -0.27 -8.06
CA TRP A 73 4.25 -0.02 -6.63
C TRP A 73 4.83 -1.25 -5.91
N ALA A 74 4.33 -2.44 -6.25
CA ALA A 74 4.86 -3.68 -5.66
C ALA A 74 6.28 -4.00 -6.14
N GLU A 75 6.56 -3.86 -7.45
CA GLU A 75 7.92 -4.02 -7.99
C GLU A 75 8.92 -3.10 -7.29
N GLU A 76 8.56 -1.84 -7.14
CA GLU A 76 9.41 -0.85 -6.51
C GLU A 76 9.58 -1.06 -5.02
N MET A 77 8.52 -1.53 -4.35
CA MET A 77 8.59 -1.87 -2.93
C MET A 77 9.52 -3.07 -2.69
N ALA A 78 9.48 -4.08 -3.56
CA ALA A 78 10.41 -5.20 -3.53
C ALA A 78 11.85 -4.73 -3.75
N GLY A 79 12.08 -3.93 -4.79
CA GLY A 79 13.40 -3.37 -5.10
C GLY A 79 13.95 -2.49 -3.98
N LEU A 80 13.11 -1.66 -3.35
CA LEU A 80 13.47 -0.87 -2.17
C LEU A 80 13.94 -1.78 -1.04
N LEU A 81 13.13 -2.77 -0.64
CA LEU A 81 13.46 -3.68 0.46
C LEU A 81 14.78 -4.42 0.24
N VAL A 82 15.02 -4.91 -0.98
CA VAL A 82 16.27 -5.59 -1.33
C VAL A 82 17.47 -4.64 -1.26
N GLN A 83 17.36 -3.44 -1.85
CA GLN A 83 18.48 -2.49 -1.93
C GLN A 83 18.91 -1.96 -0.57
N ILE A 84 17.97 -1.78 0.37
CA ILE A 84 18.30 -1.33 1.73
C ILE A 84 18.61 -2.49 2.69
N GLY A 85 18.62 -3.74 2.22
CA GLY A 85 18.86 -4.92 3.05
C GLY A 85 17.80 -5.11 4.14
N ALA A 86 16.52 -4.89 3.78
CA ALA A 86 15.38 -5.05 4.69
C ALA A 86 14.48 -6.24 4.31
N ALA A 87 14.77 -6.93 3.22
CA ALA A 87 14.05 -8.14 2.83
C ALA A 87 14.58 -9.37 3.61
N PRO A 88 13.71 -10.34 3.98
CA PRO A 88 12.25 -10.25 3.89
C PRO A 88 11.64 -9.38 5.02
N ALA A 89 10.51 -8.74 4.75
CA ALA A 89 9.86 -7.80 5.66
C ALA A 89 8.37 -8.12 5.85
N TYR A 90 7.78 -7.59 6.93
CA TYR A 90 6.34 -7.54 7.09
C TYR A 90 5.78 -6.38 6.28
N ALA A 91 4.88 -6.65 5.34
CA ALA A 91 4.23 -5.64 4.52
C ALA A 91 2.91 -5.21 5.18
N ALA A 92 2.84 -3.96 5.61
CA ALA A 92 1.65 -3.45 6.31
C ALA A 92 1.09 -2.20 5.64
N GLY A 93 -0.24 -2.10 5.55
CA GLY A 93 -0.86 -0.93 4.95
C GLY A 93 -2.38 -0.94 4.93
N GLY A 94 -2.95 0.27 4.78
CA GLY A 94 -4.39 0.47 4.65
C GLY A 94 -4.80 0.95 3.26
N SER A 95 -6.03 0.65 2.86
CA SER A 95 -6.60 1.09 1.59
C SER A 95 -5.71 0.72 0.38
N ALA A 96 -5.18 1.68 -0.37
CA ALA A 96 -4.21 1.39 -1.44
C ALA A 96 -2.98 0.62 -0.93
N GLY A 97 -2.56 0.87 0.32
CA GLY A 97 -1.49 0.13 0.98
C GLY A 97 -1.83 -1.34 1.20
N SER A 98 -3.09 -1.67 1.48
CA SER A 98 -3.54 -3.06 1.61
C SER A 98 -3.41 -3.83 0.29
N ARG A 99 -3.85 -3.21 -0.81
CA ARG A 99 -3.70 -3.78 -2.15
C ARG A 99 -2.24 -3.97 -2.53
N THR A 100 -1.41 -2.94 -2.27
CA THR A 100 0.03 -2.99 -2.59
C THR A 100 0.73 -4.10 -1.81
N SER A 101 0.41 -4.28 -0.51
CA SER A 101 0.97 -5.35 0.32
C SER A 101 0.58 -6.75 -0.17
N LEU A 102 -0.68 -6.94 -0.57
CA LEU A 102 -1.13 -8.21 -1.18
C LEU A 102 -0.46 -8.44 -2.55
N THR A 103 -0.35 -7.39 -3.37
CA THR A 103 0.32 -7.48 -4.68
C THR A 103 1.80 -7.83 -4.51
N LEU A 104 2.47 -7.26 -3.50
CA LEU A 104 3.84 -7.62 -3.17
C LEU A 104 3.97 -9.10 -2.79
N ALA A 105 3.08 -9.61 -1.94
CA ALA A 105 3.10 -11.02 -1.53
C ALA A 105 2.83 -12.00 -2.67
N VAL A 106 2.02 -11.59 -3.67
CA VAL A 106 1.77 -12.39 -4.88
C VAL A 106 2.98 -12.38 -5.82
N ARG A 107 3.60 -11.23 -6.03
CA ARG A 107 4.62 -11.06 -7.06
C ARG A 107 6.04 -11.34 -6.57
N HIS A 108 6.29 -11.08 -5.30
CA HIS A 108 7.60 -11.18 -4.65
C HIS A 108 7.48 -11.87 -3.28
N PRO A 109 6.98 -13.12 -3.22
CA PRO A 109 6.83 -13.83 -1.95
C PRO A 109 8.13 -13.95 -1.16
N GLU A 110 9.28 -13.95 -1.85
CA GLU A 110 10.62 -14.06 -1.24
C GLU A 110 11.03 -12.84 -0.40
N VAL A 111 10.39 -11.70 -0.61
CA VAL A 111 10.68 -10.48 0.18
C VAL A 111 9.65 -10.22 1.29
N VAL A 112 8.65 -11.11 1.47
CA VAL A 112 7.54 -10.92 2.41
C VAL A 112 7.52 -12.03 3.47
N LYS A 113 7.65 -11.65 4.74
CA LYS A 113 7.45 -12.55 5.89
C LYS A 113 5.99 -12.72 6.27
N GLY A 114 5.20 -11.67 6.13
CA GLY A 114 3.78 -11.65 6.44
C GLY A 114 3.13 -10.36 6.00
N VAL A 115 1.82 -10.38 5.88
CA VAL A 115 1.00 -9.24 5.45
C VAL A 115 0.06 -8.83 6.56
N PHE A 116 0.02 -7.53 6.87
CA PHE A 116 -0.87 -6.95 7.87
C PHE A 116 -1.63 -5.77 7.29
N ILE A 117 -2.93 -5.90 7.10
CA ILE A 117 -3.71 -4.93 6.34
C ILE A 117 -5.02 -4.52 7.02
N TRP A 118 -5.42 -3.29 6.76
CA TRP A 118 -6.68 -2.73 7.23
C TRP A 118 -7.37 -1.93 6.12
N GLU A 119 -8.65 -1.64 6.30
CA GLU A 119 -9.45 -0.93 5.32
C GLU A 119 -9.19 -1.46 3.90
N VAL A 120 -9.36 -2.76 3.71
CA VAL A 120 -9.11 -3.42 2.43
C VAL A 120 -10.01 -2.79 1.37
N SER A 121 -9.40 -2.23 0.34
CA SER A 121 -10.13 -1.62 -0.78
C SER A 121 -9.93 -2.43 -2.05
N GLY A 122 -10.89 -2.36 -2.94
CA GLY A 122 -10.89 -3.10 -4.19
C GLY A 122 -12.22 -3.79 -4.43
N GLY A 123 -12.24 -4.63 -5.46
CA GLY A 123 -13.47 -5.14 -6.02
C GLY A 123 -14.14 -4.13 -6.96
N PRO A 124 -15.15 -4.56 -7.71
CA PRO A 124 -15.76 -3.74 -8.76
C PRO A 124 -16.26 -2.39 -8.26
N ARG A 125 -16.95 -2.41 -7.10
CA ARG A 125 -17.57 -1.21 -6.51
C ARG A 125 -16.55 -0.13 -6.16
N SER A 126 -15.48 -0.49 -5.47
CA SER A 126 -14.41 0.44 -5.13
C SER A 126 -13.70 0.99 -6.38
N GLY A 127 -13.46 0.12 -7.37
CA GLY A 127 -12.82 0.49 -8.63
C GLY A 127 -13.65 1.51 -9.41
N GLU A 128 -14.95 1.26 -9.57
CA GLU A 128 -15.86 2.17 -10.27
C GLU A 128 -15.95 3.54 -9.60
N LEU A 129 -16.06 3.58 -8.28
CA LEU A 129 -16.15 4.83 -7.52
C LEU A 129 -14.88 5.68 -7.59
N MET A 130 -13.72 5.04 -7.56
CA MET A 130 -12.44 5.75 -7.41
C MET A 130 -11.72 6.03 -8.73
N ALA A 131 -11.96 5.25 -9.79
CA ALA A 131 -11.25 5.40 -11.05
C ALA A 131 -11.40 6.81 -11.69
N PRO A 132 -12.56 7.47 -11.67
CA PRO A 132 -12.69 8.85 -12.16
C PRO A 132 -11.77 9.83 -11.44
N GLY A 133 -11.73 9.77 -10.10
CA GLY A 133 -10.88 10.64 -9.28
C GLY A 133 -9.38 10.31 -9.38
N TYR A 134 -9.03 9.03 -9.56
CA TYR A 134 -7.62 8.63 -9.64
C TYR A 134 -7.00 8.81 -11.03
N TYR A 135 -7.80 8.70 -12.09
CA TYR A 135 -7.29 8.72 -13.45
C TYR A 135 -8.08 9.66 -14.36
N GLY A 136 -9.43 9.61 -14.34
CA GLY A 136 -10.30 10.32 -15.27
C GLY A 136 -10.04 11.81 -15.30
N GLN A 137 -10.04 12.47 -14.15
CA GLN A 137 -9.83 13.90 -14.05
C GLN A 137 -8.50 14.40 -14.66
N TYR A 138 -7.45 13.56 -14.62
CA TYR A 138 -6.14 13.92 -15.20
C TYR A 138 -6.10 13.70 -16.70
N ILE A 139 -6.84 12.70 -17.21
CA ILE A 139 -7.05 12.51 -18.65
C ILE A 139 -7.78 13.72 -19.21
N GLU A 140 -8.88 14.14 -18.59
CA GLU A 140 -9.64 15.32 -19.00
C GLU A 140 -8.79 16.61 -18.96
N ALA A 141 -7.98 16.77 -17.92
CA ALA A 141 -7.05 17.90 -17.84
C ALA A 141 -6.02 17.89 -18.98
N ALA A 142 -5.45 16.72 -19.27
CA ALA A 142 -4.47 16.56 -20.35
C ALA A 142 -5.09 16.83 -21.73
N GLU A 143 -6.30 16.36 -21.98
CA GLU A 143 -7.02 16.60 -23.24
C GLU A 143 -7.41 18.06 -23.44
N ARG A 144 -7.75 18.75 -22.35
CA ARG A 144 -8.16 20.17 -22.38
C ARG A 144 -6.99 21.13 -22.58
N GLY A 145 -5.86 20.91 -21.93
CA GLY A 145 -4.75 21.87 -21.90
C GLY A 145 -3.35 21.27 -21.80
N GLY A 146 -3.19 19.99 -22.18
CA GLY A 146 -1.91 19.31 -22.17
C GLY A 146 -1.34 19.09 -20.76
N MET A 147 -0.04 18.79 -20.69
CA MET A 147 0.63 18.54 -19.41
C MET A 147 0.69 19.78 -18.51
N ALA A 148 0.54 20.98 -19.06
CA ALA A 148 0.41 22.20 -18.26
C ALA A 148 -0.86 22.18 -17.40
N ALA A 149 -2.02 21.81 -17.99
CA ALA A 149 -3.27 21.70 -17.24
C ALA A 149 -3.25 20.53 -16.21
N VAL A 150 -2.55 19.44 -16.52
CA VAL A 150 -2.32 18.37 -15.53
C VAL A 150 -1.51 18.88 -14.35
N ALA A 151 -0.47 19.67 -14.59
CA ALA A 151 0.39 20.24 -13.55
C ALA A 151 -0.36 21.20 -12.60
N GLU A 152 -1.42 21.86 -13.09
CA GLU A 152 -2.26 22.76 -12.30
C GLU A 152 -3.28 22.02 -11.41
N THR A 153 -3.50 20.72 -11.63
CA THR A 153 -4.38 19.95 -10.73
C THR A 153 -3.78 19.87 -9.33
N GLU A 154 -4.62 19.93 -8.30
CA GLU A 154 -4.19 19.95 -6.89
C GLU A 154 -3.19 18.83 -6.59
N PHE A 155 -3.47 17.60 -7.04
CA PHE A 155 -2.60 16.45 -6.82
C PHE A 155 -1.20 16.64 -7.40
N PHE A 156 -1.06 17.00 -8.68
CA PHE A 156 0.26 17.15 -9.31
C PHE A 156 0.97 18.43 -8.86
N ALA A 157 0.24 19.51 -8.59
CA ALA A 157 0.79 20.73 -8.00
C ALA A 157 1.48 20.42 -6.66
N GLN A 158 0.82 19.62 -5.79
CA GLN A 158 1.42 19.18 -4.53
C GLN A 158 2.66 18.31 -4.76
N ARG A 159 2.66 17.39 -5.72
CA ARG A 159 3.85 16.55 -6.04
C ARG A 159 5.04 17.38 -6.52
N MET A 160 4.80 18.48 -7.21
CA MET A 160 5.86 19.42 -7.62
C MET A 160 6.37 20.27 -6.44
N GLN A 161 5.53 20.54 -5.45
CA GLN A 161 5.98 21.21 -4.20
C GLN A 161 6.80 20.26 -3.34
N ASP A 162 6.37 19.00 -3.20
CA ASP A 162 7.06 17.97 -2.40
C ASP A 162 8.42 17.59 -2.99
N ASN A 163 8.53 17.58 -4.31
CA ASN A 163 9.75 17.31 -5.08
C ASN A 163 9.78 18.18 -6.35
N PRO A 164 10.52 19.31 -6.35
CA PRO A 164 10.57 20.24 -7.47
C PRO A 164 11.03 19.61 -8.81
N SER A 165 11.82 18.54 -8.80
CA SER A 165 12.23 17.84 -10.01
C SER A 165 11.05 17.21 -10.77
N ASN A 166 9.94 16.99 -10.12
CA ASN A 166 8.72 16.46 -10.73
C ASN A 166 8.09 17.43 -11.73
N ARG A 167 8.38 18.74 -11.65
CA ARG A 167 7.87 19.72 -12.60
C ARG A 167 8.37 19.43 -14.02
N GLU A 168 9.68 19.28 -14.17
CA GLU A 168 10.27 18.98 -15.48
C GLU A 168 9.82 17.62 -15.99
N ARG A 169 9.82 16.59 -15.11
CA ARG A 169 9.34 15.24 -15.43
C ARG A 169 7.93 15.24 -15.98
N LEU A 170 7.01 15.94 -15.30
CA LEU A 170 5.59 15.98 -15.68
C LEU A 170 5.41 16.76 -16.99
N LEU A 171 5.98 17.95 -17.10
CA LEU A 171 5.81 18.83 -18.25
C LEU A 171 6.45 18.30 -19.55
N SER A 172 7.47 17.45 -19.43
CA SER A 172 8.12 16.81 -20.59
C SER A 172 7.40 15.56 -21.10
N MET A 173 6.34 15.09 -20.42
CA MET A 173 5.60 13.90 -20.85
C MET A 173 4.80 14.19 -22.14
N ASP A 174 4.80 13.22 -23.05
CA ASP A 174 3.92 13.24 -24.21
C ASP A 174 2.46 13.03 -23.76
N VAL A 175 1.56 13.93 -24.16
CA VAL A 175 0.15 13.95 -23.76
C VAL A 175 -0.56 12.64 -24.15
N GLN A 176 -0.31 12.12 -25.37
CA GLN A 176 -0.98 10.91 -25.83
C GLN A 176 -0.52 9.67 -25.08
N LYS A 177 0.79 9.58 -24.79
CA LYS A 177 1.34 8.51 -23.95
C LYS A 177 0.80 8.58 -22.54
N PHE A 178 0.75 9.77 -21.94
CA PHE A 178 0.17 10.00 -20.62
C PHE A 178 -1.28 9.50 -20.57
N CYS A 179 -2.13 9.97 -21.49
CA CYS A 179 -3.54 9.56 -21.53
C CYS A 179 -3.70 8.05 -21.76
N THR A 180 -2.87 7.46 -22.63
CA THR A 180 -2.89 6.01 -22.90
C THR A 180 -2.59 5.20 -21.65
N VAL A 181 -1.56 5.57 -20.90
CA VAL A 181 -1.20 4.89 -19.63
C VAL A 181 -2.28 5.08 -18.59
N MET A 182 -2.78 6.30 -18.40
CA MET A 182 -3.83 6.60 -17.43
C MET A 182 -5.13 5.84 -17.73
N ARG A 183 -5.55 5.73 -18.99
CA ARG A 183 -6.72 4.93 -19.38
C ARG A 183 -6.52 3.45 -19.08
N ARG A 184 -5.34 2.91 -19.39
CA ARG A 184 -5.01 1.52 -19.07
C ARG A 184 -5.03 1.27 -17.57
N TRP A 185 -4.43 2.13 -16.77
CA TRP A 185 -4.45 2.02 -15.31
C TRP A 185 -5.86 2.12 -14.76
N SER A 186 -6.67 3.03 -15.29
CA SER A 186 -8.08 3.18 -14.93
C SER A 186 -8.87 1.90 -15.20
N ALA A 187 -8.73 1.33 -16.40
CA ALA A 187 -9.42 0.12 -16.80
C ALA A 187 -9.01 -1.10 -15.95
N THR A 188 -7.71 -1.23 -15.66
CA THR A 188 -7.19 -2.30 -14.80
C THR A 188 -7.69 -2.15 -13.37
N PHE A 189 -7.71 -0.93 -12.85
CA PHE A 189 -8.18 -0.63 -11.50
C PHE A 189 -9.67 -0.88 -11.32
N ALA A 190 -10.48 -0.59 -12.32
CA ALA A 190 -11.93 -0.82 -12.33
C ALA A 190 -12.33 -2.25 -12.76
N ALA A 191 -11.35 -3.11 -13.07
CA ALA A 191 -11.64 -4.50 -13.43
C ALA A 191 -12.36 -5.25 -12.30
N PRO A 192 -13.25 -6.22 -12.61
CA PRO A 192 -14.06 -6.93 -11.63
C PRO A 192 -13.26 -8.00 -10.85
N ASN A 193 -12.09 -7.63 -10.35
CA ASN A 193 -11.27 -8.50 -9.52
C ASN A 193 -11.65 -8.38 -8.04
N PRO A 194 -11.36 -9.39 -7.21
CA PRO A 194 -11.69 -9.39 -5.79
C PRO A 194 -11.05 -8.25 -5.00
N VAL A 195 -9.80 -7.91 -5.32
CA VAL A 195 -9.03 -6.86 -4.66
C VAL A 195 -8.14 -6.14 -5.69
N GLY A 196 -8.49 -4.92 -6.04
CA GLY A 196 -7.72 -4.16 -7.03
C GLY A 196 -7.60 -4.90 -8.34
N ASP A 197 -6.38 -5.09 -8.82
CA ASP A 197 -6.07 -5.83 -10.04
C ASP A 197 -5.59 -7.29 -9.79
N LEU A 198 -5.79 -7.80 -8.57
CA LEU A 198 -5.49 -9.19 -8.22
C LEU A 198 -6.68 -10.11 -8.48
N THR A 199 -6.43 -11.13 -9.29
CA THR A 199 -7.41 -12.21 -9.57
C THR A 199 -7.53 -13.18 -8.39
N GLU A 200 -8.62 -13.96 -8.35
CA GLU A 200 -8.78 -15.04 -7.35
C GLU A 200 -7.62 -16.05 -7.37
N ALA A 201 -7.17 -16.42 -8.57
CA ALA A 201 -6.05 -17.36 -8.71
C ALA A 201 -4.77 -16.81 -8.09
N GLN A 202 -4.48 -15.53 -8.28
CA GLN A 202 -3.31 -14.88 -7.69
C GLN A 202 -3.40 -14.78 -6.17
N LEU A 203 -4.55 -14.41 -5.60
CA LEU A 203 -4.71 -14.35 -4.15
C LEU A 203 -4.49 -15.71 -3.48
N LYS A 204 -4.91 -16.80 -4.13
CA LYS A 204 -4.68 -18.18 -3.65
C LYS A 204 -3.21 -18.61 -3.63
N THR A 205 -2.32 -17.89 -4.31
CA THR A 205 -0.86 -18.18 -4.29
C THR A 205 -0.13 -17.61 -3.10
N ILE A 206 -0.77 -16.75 -2.29
CA ILE A 206 -0.14 -16.17 -1.11
C ILE A 206 0.10 -17.28 -0.06
N THR A 207 1.36 -17.48 0.31
CA THR A 207 1.79 -18.53 1.25
C THR A 207 2.18 -17.98 2.62
N CYS A 208 2.52 -16.71 2.72
CA CYS A 208 2.86 -16.10 4.00
C CYS A 208 1.60 -15.87 4.86
N PRO A 209 1.74 -15.78 6.19
CA PRO A 209 0.65 -15.41 7.08
C PRO A 209 0.07 -14.03 6.74
N VAL A 210 -1.25 -13.90 6.78
CA VAL A 210 -1.97 -12.64 6.52
C VAL A 210 -2.90 -12.33 7.68
N VAL A 211 -2.78 -11.14 8.25
CA VAL A 211 -3.75 -10.59 9.20
C VAL A 211 -4.42 -9.39 8.56
N LEU A 212 -5.75 -9.38 8.61
CA LEU A 212 -6.54 -8.26 8.08
C LEU A 212 -7.63 -7.84 9.06
N PHE A 213 -8.05 -6.58 8.96
CA PHE A 213 -9.19 -6.06 9.71
C PHE A 213 -10.44 -6.07 8.84
N ALA A 214 -11.56 -6.41 9.46
CA ALA A 214 -12.87 -6.31 8.82
C ALA A 214 -13.16 -4.87 8.39
N GLY A 215 -13.82 -4.71 7.26
CA GLY A 215 -14.32 -3.41 6.81
C GLY A 215 -15.53 -2.94 7.62
N ASN A 216 -15.97 -1.72 7.37
CA ASN A 216 -17.19 -1.14 7.92
C ASN A 216 -18.29 -1.05 6.87
N THR A 217 -19.53 -1.26 7.31
CA THR A 217 -20.68 -1.23 6.42
C THR A 217 -21.17 0.16 6.30
N PRO A 218 -20.95 1.20 6.15
CA PRO A 218 -21.36 2.09 5.07
C PRO A 218 -20.20 2.54 4.17
N ASP A 219 -19.01 2.05 4.39
CA ASP A 219 -17.85 2.44 3.59
C ASP A 219 -17.87 1.72 2.24
N GLU A 220 -18.28 2.45 1.20
CA GLU A 220 -18.36 1.96 -0.16
C GLU A 220 -16.97 1.69 -0.79
N VAL A 221 -15.95 2.40 -0.35
CA VAL A 221 -14.57 2.27 -0.85
C VAL A 221 -13.86 1.09 -0.21
N HIS A 222 -14.08 0.88 1.09
CA HIS A 222 -13.51 -0.22 1.88
C HIS A 222 -14.61 -1.19 2.31
N HIS A 223 -15.50 -1.52 1.38
CA HIS A 223 -16.65 -2.36 1.65
C HIS A 223 -16.22 -3.71 2.24
N VAL A 224 -17.01 -4.22 3.21
CA VAL A 224 -16.71 -5.47 3.93
C VAL A 224 -16.39 -6.65 3.01
N SER A 225 -17.03 -6.72 1.83
CA SER A 225 -16.78 -7.79 0.87
C SER A 225 -15.36 -7.88 0.36
N ALA A 226 -14.59 -6.78 0.35
CA ALA A 226 -13.19 -6.82 -0.05
C ALA A 226 -12.35 -7.58 0.99
N ALA A 227 -12.57 -7.34 2.28
CA ALA A 227 -11.94 -8.08 3.36
C ALA A 227 -12.37 -9.55 3.39
N GLU A 228 -13.66 -9.82 3.19
CA GLU A 228 -14.22 -11.17 3.09
C GLU A 228 -13.63 -11.96 1.91
N ASN A 229 -13.42 -11.32 0.77
CA ASN A 229 -12.73 -11.94 -0.37
C ASN A 229 -11.29 -12.34 -0.03
N VAL A 230 -10.54 -11.48 0.66
CA VAL A 230 -9.19 -11.84 1.10
C VAL A 230 -9.24 -13.02 2.06
N LEU A 231 -10.12 -12.99 3.08
CA LEU A 231 -10.27 -14.08 4.03
C LEU A 231 -10.62 -15.42 3.35
N ARG A 232 -11.50 -15.39 2.35
CA ARG A 232 -11.95 -16.57 1.61
C ARG A 232 -10.87 -17.14 0.68
N LEU A 233 -10.07 -16.26 0.07
CA LEU A 233 -9.17 -16.63 -1.04
C LEU A 233 -7.73 -16.86 -0.60
N VAL A 234 -7.28 -16.21 0.46
CA VAL A 234 -5.92 -16.36 0.98
C VAL A 234 -5.89 -17.47 2.03
N PRO A 235 -5.13 -18.57 1.80
CA PRO A 235 -5.23 -19.80 2.63
C PRO A 235 -4.95 -19.63 4.13
N HIS A 236 -4.14 -18.66 4.50
CA HIS A 236 -3.71 -18.45 5.90
C HIS A 236 -4.09 -17.06 6.41
N ALA A 237 -5.19 -16.51 5.89
CA ALA A 237 -5.69 -15.23 6.33
C ALA A 237 -6.46 -15.35 7.65
N GLU A 238 -6.19 -14.44 8.57
CA GLU A 238 -6.92 -14.26 9.83
C GLU A 238 -7.55 -12.87 9.85
N MET A 239 -8.86 -12.80 10.08
CA MET A 239 -9.56 -11.53 10.17
C MET A 239 -9.76 -11.09 11.62
N ARG A 240 -9.44 -9.83 11.89
CA ARG A 240 -9.73 -9.13 13.15
C ARG A 240 -11.02 -8.31 13.00
N PRO A 241 -11.75 -8.05 14.10
CA PRO A 241 -12.83 -7.08 14.08
C PRO A 241 -12.35 -5.72 13.56
N SER A 242 -13.25 -4.93 13.00
CA SER A 242 -12.91 -3.55 12.60
C SER A 242 -12.32 -2.78 13.80
N ALA A 243 -11.26 -2.01 13.53
CA ALA A 243 -10.70 -1.09 14.50
C ALA A 243 -11.64 0.10 14.82
N TRP A 244 -12.65 0.30 13.98
CA TRP A 244 -13.64 1.35 14.09
C TRP A 244 -14.98 0.79 14.53
N THR A 245 -15.62 1.40 15.52
CA THR A 245 -17.05 1.18 15.78
C THR A 245 -17.88 1.87 14.71
N HIS A 246 -19.13 1.43 14.54
CA HIS A 246 -20.06 2.12 13.62
C HIS A 246 -20.22 3.59 13.95
N ALA A 247 -20.37 3.91 15.24
CA ALA A 247 -20.54 5.31 15.70
C ALA A 247 -19.33 6.17 15.40
N GLU A 248 -18.10 5.64 15.59
CA GLU A 248 -16.89 6.38 15.21
C GLU A 248 -16.80 6.58 13.69
N TRP A 249 -17.19 5.55 12.91
CA TRP A 249 -17.18 5.63 11.46
C TRP A 249 -18.18 6.64 10.92
N ASP A 250 -19.39 6.69 11.48
CA ASP A 250 -20.42 7.66 11.10
C ASP A 250 -19.96 9.11 11.31
N VAL A 251 -19.29 9.37 12.43
CA VAL A 251 -18.72 10.69 12.70
C VAL A 251 -17.64 11.07 11.68
N ILE A 252 -16.76 10.13 11.34
CA ILE A 252 -15.67 10.36 10.37
C ILE A 252 -16.24 10.49 8.95
N GLY A 253 -17.17 9.61 8.56
CA GLY A 253 -17.81 9.63 7.25
C GLY A 253 -18.57 10.93 6.98
N GLN A 254 -19.16 11.55 7.99
CA GLN A 254 -19.83 12.84 7.86
C GLN A 254 -18.85 14.01 7.59
N HIS A 255 -17.58 13.85 8.00
CA HIS A 255 -16.54 14.88 7.81
C HIS A 255 -15.64 14.63 6.60
N ASP A 256 -15.68 13.43 6.00
CA ASP A 256 -14.74 12.99 4.96
C ASP A 256 -15.31 13.10 3.53
N HIS A 257 -16.39 13.87 3.32
CA HIS A 257 -16.94 14.12 1.98
C HIS A 257 -16.08 15.02 1.10
N THR A 258 -14.98 15.52 1.62
CA THR A 258 -14.00 16.29 0.88
C THR A 258 -12.73 15.48 0.74
N PHE A 259 -12.60 14.71 -0.36
CA PHE A 259 -11.32 14.23 -0.80
C PHE A 259 -10.45 15.47 -1.09
N PRO A 260 -9.63 15.87 -0.13
CA PRO A 260 -8.21 16.03 -0.35
C PRO A 260 -7.40 15.51 0.84
N GLY A 261 -6.30 14.82 0.51
CA GLY A 261 -5.22 14.20 1.26
C GLY A 261 -4.97 14.42 2.76
N ILE A 262 -5.60 15.39 3.38
CA ILE A 262 -5.37 15.73 4.80
C ILE A 262 -6.25 14.89 5.75
N ALA A 263 -7.48 14.56 5.36
CA ALA A 263 -8.39 13.79 6.20
C ALA A 263 -7.96 12.31 6.32
N ALA A 264 -7.47 11.70 5.25
CA ALA A 264 -6.98 10.32 5.25
C ALA A 264 -5.76 10.13 6.16
N THR A 265 -4.88 11.12 6.28
CA THR A 265 -3.70 11.04 7.15
C THR A 265 -4.07 11.03 8.65
N ASN A 266 -5.12 11.75 9.04
CA ASN A 266 -5.59 11.75 10.42
C ASN A 266 -6.27 10.43 10.81
N ARG A 267 -7.01 9.80 9.91
CA ARG A 267 -7.74 8.55 10.18
C ARG A 267 -6.80 7.42 10.59
N TYR A 268 -5.71 7.19 9.87
CA TYR A 268 -4.72 6.19 10.24
C TYR A 268 -4.02 6.51 11.57
N SER A 269 -3.77 7.79 11.84
CA SER A 269 -3.20 8.25 13.10
C SER A 269 -4.09 7.93 14.30
N MET A 270 -5.42 8.07 14.16
CA MET A 270 -6.38 7.81 15.25
C MET A 270 -6.39 6.35 15.70
N LYS A 271 -6.13 5.39 14.81
CA LYS A 271 -6.09 3.95 15.13
C LYS A 271 -4.68 3.37 15.17
N ALA A 272 -3.65 4.22 15.15
CA ALA A 272 -2.25 3.80 15.16
C ALA A 272 -1.91 2.89 16.34
N THR A 273 -2.44 3.14 17.53
CA THR A 273 -2.22 2.30 18.71
C THR A 273 -2.81 0.90 18.57
N VAL A 274 -4.01 0.79 18.00
CA VAL A 274 -4.66 -0.51 17.76
C VAL A 274 -3.87 -1.31 16.74
N TYR A 275 -3.58 -0.71 15.58
CA TYR A 275 -2.86 -1.39 14.52
C TYR A 275 -1.43 -1.75 14.92
N ALA A 276 -0.72 -0.88 15.66
CA ALA A 276 0.63 -1.16 16.11
C ALA A 276 0.66 -2.33 17.11
N ALA A 277 -0.27 -2.37 18.07
CA ALA A 277 -0.35 -3.46 19.04
C ALA A 277 -0.62 -4.81 18.37
N GLU A 278 -1.59 -4.88 17.47
CA GLU A 278 -1.94 -6.10 16.73
C GLU A 278 -0.81 -6.54 15.79
N LEU A 279 -0.13 -5.59 15.11
CA LEU A 279 1.01 -5.90 14.26
C LEU A 279 2.19 -6.45 15.07
N LEU A 280 2.51 -5.88 16.22
CA LEU A 280 3.55 -6.41 17.10
C LEU A 280 3.23 -7.83 17.56
N ALA A 281 1.97 -8.08 17.98
CA ALA A 281 1.53 -9.42 18.36
C ALA A 281 1.60 -10.41 17.18
N PHE A 282 1.29 -9.97 15.97
CA PHE A 282 1.44 -10.77 14.75
C PHE A 282 2.90 -11.11 14.47
N ILE A 283 3.80 -10.13 14.54
CA ILE A 283 5.25 -10.33 14.36
C ILE A 283 5.79 -11.32 15.40
N ASP A 284 5.47 -11.12 16.69
CA ASP A 284 5.93 -11.99 17.77
C ASP A 284 5.51 -13.46 17.55
N ARG A 285 4.30 -13.71 17.02
CA ARG A 285 3.84 -15.06 16.68
C ARG A 285 4.62 -15.68 15.50
N VAL A 286 4.86 -14.91 14.45
CA VAL A 286 5.58 -15.42 13.27
C VAL A 286 7.04 -15.71 13.61
N GLU A 287 7.75 -14.78 14.25
CA GLU A 287 9.14 -14.94 14.67
C GLU A 287 9.30 -16.09 15.70
N GLY A 288 8.33 -16.23 16.62
CA GLY A 288 8.31 -17.32 17.59
C GLY A 288 8.12 -18.71 16.95
N SER A 289 7.28 -18.81 15.92
CA SER A 289 7.07 -20.06 15.18
C SER A 289 8.29 -20.47 14.35
N GLU A 290 8.95 -19.50 13.70
CA GLU A 290 10.19 -19.73 12.94
C GLU A 290 11.32 -20.24 13.86
N SER A 291 11.46 -19.62 15.04
CA SER A 291 12.46 -20.02 16.03
C SER A 291 12.22 -21.44 16.54
N ALA A 292 10.97 -21.83 16.80
CA ALA A 292 10.60 -23.17 17.23
C ALA A 292 10.89 -24.22 16.13
N GLN A 293 10.58 -23.93 14.88
CA GLN A 293 10.88 -24.80 13.75
C GLN A 293 12.39 -24.98 13.53
N ALA A 294 13.17 -23.91 13.62
CA ALA A 294 14.63 -23.96 13.51
C ALA A 294 15.23 -24.85 14.62
N HIS A 295 14.77 -24.74 15.87
CA HIS A 295 15.21 -25.59 16.96
C HIS A 295 14.84 -27.08 16.75
N ALA A 296 13.64 -27.36 16.27
CA ALA A 296 13.22 -28.74 15.98
C ALA A 296 14.07 -29.38 14.86
N THR A 297 14.40 -28.63 13.82
CA THR A 297 15.24 -29.12 12.71
C THR A 297 16.67 -29.41 13.19
N VAL A 298 17.24 -28.54 14.01
CA VAL A 298 18.59 -28.76 14.60
C VAL A 298 18.59 -30.00 15.51
N THR A 299 17.56 -30.18 16.34
CA THR A 299 17.44 -31.33 17.25
C THR A 299 17.32 -32.65 16.47
N GLN A 300 16.56 -32.65 15.36
CA GLN A 300 16.50 -33.84 14.46
C GLN A 300 17.82 -34.13 13.78
N ALA A 301 18.54 -33.10 13.33
CA ALA A 301 19.84 -33.27 12.68
C ALA A 301 20.94 -33.75 13.64
N VAL A 302 20.87 -33.43 14.92
CA VAL A 302 21.82 -33.85 15.97
C VAL A 302 21.47 -35.20 16.59
N GLY A 303 20.19 -35.60 16.54
CA GLY A 303 19.68 -36.87 17.10
C GLY A 303 19.91 -38.09 16.23
N VAL A 304 20.48 -37.95 15.01
CA VAL A 304 20.90 -39.06 14.15
C VAL A 304 22.41 -39.30 14.34
N LYS A 305 22.79 -39.92 15.47
CA LYS A 305 24.05 -40.60 15.67
C LYS A 305 23.80 -41.85 16.49
#